data_428a3d55bdd8792ca29d114414e1e46e
#
_entry.id   428a3d55bdd8792ca29d114414e1e46e
#
_cell.length_a   1.000
_cell.length_b   1.000
_cell.length_c   1.000
_cell.angle_alpha   90.00
_cell.angle_beta   90.00
_cell.angle_gamma   90.00
#
_symmetry.space_group_name_H-M   'P 1'
#
loop_
_entity.id
_entity.type
_entity.pdbx_description
1 polymer ?
#
loop_
_entity_poly.entity_id
_entity_poly.type
_entity_poly.pdbx_seq_one_letter_code
_entity_poly.pdbx_strand_id
1 'polypeptide(L)'
;VNDVKVQRVHPCLSLEMAEEADVEKLVGCTFGSLGPVGLNNVKIYADLAVEQMVNLVCGANEEAYHFVNVNPGRDFQVTGYYDLRMLKEGEACPKCGKICQSARGIEVGQIFKLGTKYSEALGATYLDENGKEQVIHMGCYGVGVSRTMAAAIEQNHDDNGMIWPKTIAPYHVVVVPISAKDEAQMAIAEQLYGDLQKRGIEVM
;
A
#
# COMPACT_ATOMS: atom_id res chain seq x y z
N VAL A 1 12.31 6.43 -7.62
CA VAL A 1 11.74 7.44 -6.71
C VAL A 1 10.25 7.18 -6.52
N ASN A 2 9.65 7.79 -5.50
CA ASN A 2 8.22 7.74 -5.23
C ASN A 2 7.61 9.11 -5.52
N ASP A 3 6.62 9.17 -6.38
CA ASP A 3 6.02 10.40 -6.87
C ASP A 3 5.39 11.24 -5.75
N VAL A 4 4.74 10.58 -4.78
CA VAL A 4 4.16 11.27 -3.61
C VAL A 4 5.24 11.93 -2.76
N LYS A 5 6.41 11.28 -2.59
CA LYS A 5 7.54 11.87 -1.87
C LYS A 5 8.10 13.06 -2.63
N VAL A 6 8.22 12.98 -3.96
CA VAL A 6 8.69 14.09 -4.81
C VAL A 6 7.71 15.27 -4.73
N GLN A 7 6.40 15.05 -4.83
CA GLN A 7 5.40 16.10 -4.68
C GLN A 7 5.45 16.83 -3.33
N ARG A 8 5.79 16.12 -2.25
CA ARG A 8 5.98 16.76 -0.93
C ARG A 8 7.17 17.68 -0.87
N VAL A 9 8.22 17.36 -1.59
CA VAL A 9 9.46 18.15 -1.66
C VAL A 9 9.30 19.35 -2.60
N HIS A 10 8.62 19.13 -3.71
CA HIS A 10 8.34 20.16 -4.72
C HIS A 10 6.83 20.24 -4.95
N PRO A 11 6.10 21.05 -4.15
CA PRO A 11 4.65 21.20 -4.29
C PRO A 11 4.27 21.63 -5.70
N CYS A 12 3.48 20.82 -6.38
CA CYS A 12 2.99 21.06 -7.74
C CYS A 12 1.57 20.52 -7.88
N LEU A 13 0.84 21.01 -8.86
CA LEU A 13 -0.52 20.55 -9.16
C LEU A 13 -0.55 19.14 -9.72
N SER A 14 0.43 18.83 -10.59
CA SER A 14 0.64 17.49 -11.15
C SER A 14 2.13 17.18 -11.20
N LEU A 15 2.46 15.91 -11.14
CA LEU A 15 3.80 15.38 -11.35
C LEU A 15 3.69 14.18 -12.27
N GLU A 16 4.31 14.28 -13.43
CA GLU A 16 4.28 13.26 -14.46
C GLU A 16 5.70 13.02 -14.99
N MET A 17 5.93 11.83 -15.50
CA MET A 17 7.18 11.55 -16.22
C MET A 17 7.23 12.42 -17.48
N ALA A 18 8.35 13.10 -17.70
CA ALA A 18 8.56 13.86 -18.91
C ALA A 18 8.58 12.94 -20.14
N GLU A 19 8.03 13.40 -21.24
CA GLU A 19 8.13 12.68 -22.51
C GLU A 19 9.55 12.78 -23.10
N GLU A 20 9.95 11.80 -23.88
CA GLU A 20 11.29 11.70 -24.44
C GLU A 20 11.66 12.94 -25.27
N ALA A 21 10.71 13.45 -26.05
CA ALA A 21 10.90 14.66 -26.86
C ALA A 21 11.19 15.92 -26.02
N ASP A 22 10.58 16.03 -24.84
CA ASP A 22 10.83 17.15 -23.92
C ASP A 22 12.20 17.04 -23.25
N VAL A 23 12.59 15.81 -22.89
CA VAL A 23 13.91 15.52 -22.32
C VAL A 23 15.02 15.78 -23.36
N GLU A 24 14.85 15.29 -24.57
CA GLU A 24 15.82 15.52 -25.67
C GLU A 24 15.98 17.01 -25.98
N LYS A 25 14.91 17.76 -26.00
CA LYS A 25 14.95 19.23 -26.19
C LYS A 25 15.66 19.96 -25.08
N LEU A 26 15.52 19.47 -23.82
CA LEU A 26 16.08 20.11 -22.63
C LEU A 26 17.56 19.73 -22.41
N VAL A 27 17.90 18.47 -22.62
CA VAL A 27 19.19 17.86 -22.24
C VAL A 27 20.05 17.59 -23.49
N GLY A 28 19.43 17.42 -24.67
CA GLY A 28 20.13 17.08 -25.94
C GLY A 28 20.40 15.58 -26.09
N CYS A 29 19.79 14.72 -25.25
CA CYS A 29 20.01 13.28 -25.28
C CYS A 29 18.73 12.54 -24.91
N THR A 30 18.56 11.33 -25.46
CA THR A 30 17.45 10.42 -25.18
C THR A 30 17.61 9.68 -23.86
N PHE A 31 16.58 8.95 -23.45
CA PHE A 31 16.64 8.11 -22.24
C PHE A 31 17.74 7.05 -22.33
N GLY A 32 18.34 6.71 -21.20
CA GLY A 32 19.39 5.70 -21.06
C GLY A 32 20.79 6.29 -20.87
N SER A 33 21.07 7.47 -21.42
CA SER A 33 22.38 8.15 -21.27
C SER A 33 22.29 9.48 -20.50
N LEU A 34 21.19 9.73 -19.82
CA LEU A 34 20.99 10.95 -19.03
C LEU A 34 21.78 10.92 -17.73
N GLY A 35 22.35 12.07 -17.35
CA GLY A 35 23.08 12.25 -16.12
C GLY A 35 23.02 13.69 -15.60
N PRO A 36 23.39 13.93 -14.34
CA PRO A 36 23.26 15.24 -13.71
C PRO A 36 24.39 16.23 -14.11
N VAL A 37 25.47 15.74 -14.70
CA VAL A 37 26.65 16.55 -15.03
C VAL A 37 26.34 17.48 -16.21
N GLY A 38 26.65 18.75 -16.07
CA GLY A 38 26.44 19.75 -17.13
C GLY A 38 25.00 20.32 -17.19
N LEU A 39 24.07 19.86 -16.37
CA LEU A 39 22.72 20.41 -16.31
C LEU A 39 22.68 21.68 -15.45
N ASN A 40 22.73 22.84 -16.09
CA ASN A 40 22.78 24.12 -15.38
C ASN A 40 21.42 24.79 -15.18
N ASN A 41 20.40 24.39 -15.97
CA ASN A 41 19.09 25.06 -16.02
C ASN A 41 17.96 24.22 -15.39
N VAL A 42 18.30 23.13 -14.70
CA VAL A 42 17.32 22.26 -14.05
C VAL A 42 17.65 22.11 -12.56
N LYS A 43 16.61 21.99 -11.74
CA LYS A 43 16.77 21.67 -10.34
C LYS A 43 16.99 20.17 -10.19
N ILE A 44 18.05 19.78 -9.51
CA ILE A 44 18.38 18.37 -9.26
C ILE A 44 18.06 18.07 -7.80
N TYR A 45 17.08 17.22 -7.57
CA TYR A 45 16.74 16.66 -6.27
C TYR A 45 17.29 15.26 -6.18
N ALA A 46 18.00 14.95 -5.11
CA ALA A 46 18.63 13.65 -4.91
C ALA A 46 18.05 12.93 -3.69
N ASP A 47 18.06 11.61 -3.74
CA ASP A 47 17.77 10.81 -2.55
C ASP A 47 18.89 10.93 -1.52
N LEU A 48 18.55 10.82 -0.23
CA LEU A 48 19.51 10.85 0.88
C LEU A 48 20.65 9.84 0.71
N ALA A 49 20.38 8.69 0.07
CA ALA A 49 21.41 7.71 -0.22
C ALA A 49 22.53 8.24 -1.13
N VAL A 50 22.23 9.20 -2.00
CA VAL A 50 23.20 9.77 -2.94
C VAL A 50 24.21 10.72 -2.24
N GLU A 51 23.80 11.33 -1.11
CA GLU A 51 24.63 12.29 -0.37
C GLU A 51 25.97 11.71 0.06
N GLN A 52 25.99 10.42 0.38
CA GLN A 52 27.17 9.72 0.87
C GLN A 52 27.88 8.89 -0.22
N MET A 53 27.38 8.89 -1.44
CA MET A 53 27.97 8.14 -2.54
C MET A 53 29.15 8.90 -3.14
N VAL A 54 30.18 8.15 -3.50
CA VAL A 54 31.37 8.63 -4.20
C VAL A 54 31.65 7.77 -5.42
N ASN A 55 32.33 8.36 -6.40
CA ASN A 55 32.76 7.66 -7.62
C ASN A 55 31.57 7.03 -8.40
N LEU A 56 30.49 7.76 -8.50
CA LEU A 56 29.28 7.35 -9.20
C LEU A 56 29.56 7.15 -10.70
N VAL A 57 28.73 6.31 -11.30
CA VAL A 57 28.59 6.20 -12.76
C VAL A 57 27.24 6.79 -13.14
N CYS A 58 27.21 7.69 -14.11
CA CYS A 58 25.97 8.27 -14.64
C CYS A 58 26.07 8.50 -16.14
N GLY A 59 24.93 8.70 -16.81
CA GLY A 59 24.92 9.09 -18.21
C GLY A 59 25.70 10.39 -18.44
N ALA A 60 26.28 10.52 -19.62
CA ALA A 60 27.06 11.69 -20.01
C ALA A 60 26.25 12.75 -20.79
N ASN A 61 24.92 12.57 -20.89
CA ASN A 61 24.04 13.38 -21.75
C ASN A 61 24.44 13.34 -23.23
N GLU A 62 25.10 12.25 -23.61
CA GLU A 62 25.47 11.89 -24.97
C GLU A 62 25.15 10.41 -25.16
N GLU A 63 24.58 10.06 -26.32
CA GLU A 63 24.07 8.70 -26.54
C GLU A 63 25.19 7.65 -26.43
N ALA A 64 24.89 6.61 -25.65
CA ALA A 64 25.79 5.50 -25.30
C ALA A 64 27.05 5.87 -24.49
N TYR A 65 27.19 7.12 -24.01
CA TYR A 65 28.31 7.54 -23.15
C TYR A 65 27.91 7.68 -21.69
N HIS A 66 28.85 7.34 -20.82
CA HIS A 66 28.70 7.47 -19.36
C HIS A 66 29.94 8.08 -18.75
N PHE A 67 29.72 8.93 -17.75
CA PHE A 67 30.79 9.41 -16.87
C PHE A 67 31.04 8.41 -15.74
N VAL A 68 32.29 8.23 -15.39
CA VAL A 68 32.73 7.47 -14.22
C VAL A 68 33.42 8.42 -13.22
N ASN A 69 33.49 7.99 -11.95
CA ASN A 69 34.10 8.79 -10.89
C ASN A 69 33.42 10.15 -10.67
N VAL A 70 32.09 10.18 -10.85
CA VAL A 70 31.29 11.38 -10.64
C VAL A 70 30.97 11.54 -9.14
N ASN A 71 31.09 12.74 -8.63
CA ASN A 71 30.85 13.04 -7.22
C ASN A 71 29.92 14.25 -7.07
N PRO A 72 28.84 14.14 -6.26
CA PRO A 72 28.00 15.29 -5.92
C PRO A 72 28.82 16.42 -5.30
N GLY A 73 28.48 17.66 -5.63
CA GLY A 73 29.17 18.85 -5.15
C GLY A 73 30.45 19.20 -5.90
N ARG A 74 31.11 18.21 -6.54
CA ARG A 74 32.27 18.45 -7.41
C ARG A 74 31.86 18.58 -8.87
N ASP A 75 31.09 17.62 -9.38
CA ASP A 75 30.80 17.49 -10.81
C ASP A 75 29.39 17.98 -11.19
N PHE A 76 28.50 18.02 -10.23
CA PHE A 76 27.17 18.60 -10.35
C PHE A 76 26.64 19.10 -9.01
N GLN A 77 25.70 20.04 -9.05
CA GLN A 77 25.11 20.62 -7.86
C GLN A 77 23.72 20.00 -7.62
N VAL A 78 23.49 19.57 -6.38
CA VAL A 78 22.19 19.07 -5.93
C VAL A 78 21.42 20.21 -5.27
N THR A 79 20.19 20.45 -5.69
CA THR A 79 19.32 21.48 -5.10
C THR A 79 18.94 21.11 -3.66
N GLY A 80 18.80 19.83 -3.36
CA GLY A 80 18.55 19.30 -2.03
C GLY A 80 18.50 17.78 -1.99
N TYR A 81 18.79 17.22 -0.82
CA TYR A 81 18.73 15.79 -0.54
C TYR A 81 17.49 15.49 0.28
N TYR A 82 16.72 14.50 -0.14
CA TYR A 82 15.43 14.14 0.47
C TYR A 82 15.23 12.63 0.45
N ASP A 83 14.33 12.12 1.31
CA ASP A 83 13.87 10.74 1.22
C ASP A 83 12.91 10.60 0.02
N LEU A 84 13.43 10.18 -1.13
CA LEU A 84 12.69 10.10 -2.39
C LEU A 84 12.43 8.66 -2.87
N ARG A 85 13.25 7.71 -2.45
CA ARG A 85 13.17 6.33 -2.96
C ARG A 85 12.15 5.50 -2.18
N MET A 86 11.72 4.42 -2.80
CA MET A 86 10.97 3.35 -2.13
C MET A 86 11.93 2.37 -1.48
N LEU A 87 11.57 1.89 -0.29
CA LEU A 87 12.26 0.77 0.35
C LEU A 87 12.07 -0.50 -0.49
N LYS A 88 13.11 -1.30 -0.62
CA LYS A 88 13.07 -2.59 -1.31
C LYS A 88 13.18 -3.74 -0.31
N GLU A 89 12.67 -4.89 -0.71
CA GLU A 89 12.88 -6.13 0.03
C GLU A 89 14.37 -6.44 0.18
N GLY A 90 14.76 -6.92 1.35
CA GLY A 90 16.16 -7.20 1.68
C GLY A 90 16.96 -5.98 2.20
N GLU A 91 16.41 -4.78 2.15
CA GLU A 91 17.07 -3.60 2.73
C GLU A 91 16.86 -3.52 4.24
N ALA A 92 17.84 -2.93 4.91
CA ALA A 92 17.74 -2.69 6.35
C ALA A 92 16.77 -1.54 6.65
N CYS A 93 15.90 -1.73 7.64
CA CYS A 93 15.03 -0.68 8.14
C CYS A 93 15.86 0.48 8.72
N PRO A 94 15.67 1.74 8.28
CA PRO A 94 16.44 2.86 8.76
C PRO A 94 16.23 3.19 10.25
N LYS A 95 15.16 2.68 10.88
CA LYS A 95 14.86 2.90 12.30
C LYS A 95 15.42 1.83 13.22
N CYS A 96 15.35 0.57 12.82
CA CYS A 96 15.72 -0.55 13.72
C CYS A 96 16.78 -1.49 13.16
N GLY A 97 17.24 -1.29 11.92
CA GLY A 97 18.29 -2.08 11.29
C GLY A 97 17.86 -3.50 10.85
N LYS A 98 16.65 -3.95 11.17
CA LYS A 98 16.17 -5.27 10.74
C LYS A 98 15.91 -5.28 9.24
N ILE A 99 16.14 -6.43 8.62
CA ILE A 99 15.87 -6.63 7.19
C ILE A 99 14.37 -6.54 6.93
N CYS A 100 13.98 -5.74 5.95
CA CYS A 100 12.62 -5.57 5.50
C CYS A 100 12.24 -6.70 4.56
N GLN A 101 11.05 -7.25 4.77
CA GLN A 101 10.44 -8.25 3.91
C GLN A 101 9.21 -7.66 3.24
N SER A 102 8.94 -8.07 2.01
CA SER A 102 7.70 -7.73 1.31
C SER A 102 6.73 -8.89 1.39
N ALA A 103 5.45 -8.58 1.54
CA ALA A 103 4.39 -9.56 1.48
C ALA A 103 3.20 -8.96 0.73
N ARG A 104 2.50 -9.81 -0.02
CA ARG A 104 1.20 -9.45 -0.59
C ARG A 104 0.12 -9.73 0.45
N GLY A 105 -0.79 -8.80 0.63
CA GLY A 105 -1.93 -8.95 1.52
C GLY A 105 -3.23 -8.64 0.79
N ILE A 106 -4.33 -9.20 1.31
CA ILE A 106 -5.68 -8.83 0.86
C ILE A 106 -6.14 -7.68 1.74
N GLU A 107 -6.48 -6.55 1.13
CA GLU A 107 -7.02 -5.39 1.83
C GLU A 107 -8.47 -5.67 2.24
N VAL A 108 -8.70 -5.90 3.52
CA VAL A 108 -10.04 -6.22 4.07
C VAL A 108 -10.78 -5.00 4.59
N GLY A 109 -10.09 -3.91 4.82
CA GLY A 109 -10.68 -2.65 5.28
C GLY A 109 -9.76 -1.47 5.03
N GLN A 110 -10.32 -0.26 5.12
CA GLN A 110 -9.61 0.97 4.81
C GLN A 110 -10.09 2.12 5.69
N ILE A 111 -9.19 3.05 5.96
CA ILE A 111 -9.47 4.30 6.65
C ILE A 111 -8.93 5.43 5.80
N PHE A 112 -9.80 6.33 5.36
CA PHE A 112 -9.42 7.53 4.64
C PHE A 112 -9.57 8.76 5.51
N LYS A 113 -8.50 9.53 5.63
CA LYS A 113 -8.53 10.88 6.19
C LYS A 113 -8.85 11.86 5.06
N LEU A 114 -10.13 12.20 4.91
CA LEU A 114 -10.62 13.07 3.83
C LEU A 114 -10.33 14.54 4.08
N GLY A 115 -10.12 14.95 5.33
CA GLY A 115 -9.94 16.35 5.72
C GLY A 115 -11.17 17.18 5.36
N THR A 116 -10.96 18.32 4.75
CA THR A 116 -12.03 19.26 4.35
C THR A 116 -12.38 19.21 2.86
N LYS A 117 -11.75 18.31 2.10
CA LYS A 117 -11.88 18.24 0.63
C LYS A 117 -13.32 18.22 0.12
N TYR A 118 -14.20 17.48 0.78
CA TYR A 118 -15.60 17.38 0.37
C TYR A 118 -16.49 18.35 1.13
N SER A 119 -16.23 18.60 2.40
CA SER A 119 -17.01 19.51 3.24
C SER A 119 -16.93 20.95 2.78
N GLU A 120 -15.77 21.43 2.34
CA GLU A 120 -15.62 22.75 1.70
C GLU A 120 -16.49 22.87 0.45
N ALA A 121 -16.40 21.89 -0.46
CA ALA A 121 -17.18 21.90 -1.70
C ALA A 121 -18.70 21.81 -1.47
N LEU A 122 -19.13 21.16 -0.39
CA LEU A 122 -20.54 21.01 -0.01
C LEU A 122 -21.04 22.13 0.90
N GLY A 123 -20.18 23.05 1.36
CA GLY A 123 -20.53 24.05 2.36
C GLY A 123 -20.94 23.43 3.70
N ALA A 124 -20.41 22.25 4.04
CA ALA A 124 -20.73 21.56 5.28
C ALA A 124 -19.90 22.13 6.44
N THR A 125 -20.56 22.90 7.28
CA THR A 125 -19.94 23.65 8.39
C THR A 125 -20.66 23.36 9.71
N TYR A 126 -20.02 23.73 10.82
CA TYR A 126 -20.60 23.76 12.16
C TYR A 126 -20.14 25.01 12.91
N LEU A 127 -20.86 25.39 13.95
CA LEU A 127 -20.41 26.44 14.84
C LEU A 127 -19.62 25.87 16.00
N ASP A 128 -18.40 26.37 16.20
CA ASP A 128 -17.57 26.00 17.34
C ASP A 128 -18.11 26.58 18.66
N GLU A 129 -17.47 26.28 19.77
CA GLU A 129 -17.85 26.74 21.11
C GLU A 129 -17.87 28.26 21.27
N ASN A 130 -17.21 29.01 20.36
CA ASN A 130 -17.19 30.47 20.32
C ASN A 130 -18.21 31.04 19.31
N GLY A 131 -19.04 30.19 18.72
CA GLY A 131 -20.00 30.55 17.70
C GLY A 131 -19.40 30.88 16.33
N LYS A 132 -18.13 30.51 16.11
CA LYS A 132 -17.44 30.71 14.83
C LYS A 132 -17.69 29.51 13.91
N GLU A 133 -18.01 29.82 12.66
CA GLU A 133 -18.20 28.82 11.63
C GLU A 133 -16.89 28.12 11.28
N GLN A 134 -16.91 26.78 11.30
CA GLN A 134 -15.78 25.90 10.99
C GLN A 134 -16.20 24.87 9.96
N VAL A 135 -15.30 24.52 9.04
CA VAL A 135 -15.54 23.45 8.07
C VAL A 135 -15.39 22.08 8.74
N ILE A 136 -16.31 21.18 8.46
CA ILE A 136 -16.31 19.83 9.02
C ILE A 136 -15.11 19.01 8.49
N HIS A 137 -14.32 18.44 9.37
CA HIS A 137 -13.31 17.44 9.00
C HIS A 137 -13.95 16.07 8.84
N MET A 138 -13.69 15.43 7.72
CA MET A 138 -14.30 14.16 7.34
C MET A 138 -13.30 13.01 7.37
N GLY A 139 -13.80 11.82 7.69
CA GLY A 139 -13.14 10.55 7.51
C GLY A 139 -14.08 9.55 6.84
N CYS A 140 -13.51 8.52 6.23
CA CYS A 140 -14.27 7.40 5.68
C CYS A 140 -13.66 6.10 6.18
N TYR A 141 -14.52 5.19 6.65
CA TYR A 141 -14.13 3.93 7.26
C TYR A 141 -14.88 2.81 6.57
N GLY A 142 -14.18 1.87 5.99
CA GLY A 142 -14.78 0.77 5.25
C GLY A 142 -14.23 -0.59 5.64
N VAL A 143 -15.11 -1.59 5.71
CA VAL A 143 -14.76 -3.00 5.86
C VAL A 143 -15.47 -3.80 4.78
N GLY A 144 -14.69 -4.55 3.98
CA GLY A 144 -15.22 -5.47 2.98
C GLY A 144 -15.62 -6.80 3.61
N VAL A 145 -16.88 -6.93 4.05
CA VAL A 145 -17.36 -8.13 4.78
C VAL A 145 -17.13 -9.40 3.96
N SER A 146 -17.59 -9.45 2.73
CA SER A 146 -17.40 -10.60 1.83
C SER A 146 -15.94 -10.82 1.46
N ARG A 147 -15.16 -9.74 1.30
CA ARG A 147 -13.71 -9.84 1.08
C ARG A 147 -12.98 -10.39 2.29
N THR A 148 -13.38 -10.03 3.51
CA THR A 148 -12.83 -10.58 4.75
C THR A 148 -13.11 -12.08 4.85
N MET A 149 -14.32 -12.52 4.50
CA MET A 149 -14.68 -13.93 4.43
C MET A 149 -13.81 -14.68 3.41
N ALA A 150 -13.68 -14.15 2.21
CA ALA A 150 -12.82 -14.74 1.16
C ALA A 150 -11.36 -14.83 1.59
N ALA A 151 -10.83 -13.79 2.24
CA ALA A 151 -9.48 -13.79 2.78
C ALA A 151 -9.28 -14.81 3.89
N ALA A 152 -10.28 -15.02 4.74
CA ALA A 152 -10.25 -16.04 5.77
C ALA A 152 -10.21 -17.45 5.19
N ILE A 153 -10.97 -17.71 4.12
CA ILE A 153 -10.93 -18.99 3.40
C ILE A 153 -9.57 -19.19 2.73
N GLU A 154 -9.04 -18.16 2.08
CA GLU A 154 -7.72 -18.22 1.42
C GLU A 154 -6.59 -18.58 2.38
N GLN A 155 -6.71 -18.17 3.64
CA GLN A 155 -5.72 -18.48 4.69
C GLN A 155 -6.00 -19.77 5.46
N ASN A 156 -7.20 -20.34 5.33
CA ASN A 156 -7.64 -21.51 6.10
C ASN A 156 -8.31 -22.52 5.18
N HIS A 157 -7.51 -23.20 4.39
CA HIS A 157 -7.92 -24.30 3.52
C HIS A 157 -6.81 -25.35 3.39
N ASP A 158 -7.16 -26.52 2.92
CA ASP A 158 -6.26 -27.58 2.49
C ASP A 158 -6.72 -28.13 1.12
N ASP A 159 -6.09 -29.22 0.67
CA ASP A 159 -6.42 -29.88 -0.60
C ASP A 159 -7.83 -30.47 -0.63
N ASN A 160 -8.47 -30.65 0.52
CA ASN A 160 -9.82 -31.22 0.65
C ASN A 160 -10.92 -30.12 0.73
N GLY A 161 -10.54 -28.88 0.95
CA GLY A 161 -11.48 -27.76 0.96
C GLY A 161 -11.24 -26.70 2.03
N MET A 162 -12.30 -25.95 2.33
CA MET A 162 -12.27 -24.84 3.27
C MET A 162 -12.26 -25.31 4.73
N ILE A 163 -11.35 -24.74 5.52
CA ILE A 163 -11.28 -24.96 6.97
C ILE A 163 -11.78 -23.67 7.64
N TRP A 164 -13.05 -23.63 7.97
CA TRP A 164 -13.64 -22.44 8.56
C TRP A 164 -13.07 -22.11 9.92
N PRO A 165 -12.58 -20.89 10.18
CA PRO A 165 -12.35 -20.41 11.53
C PRO A 165 -13.64 -20.49 12.34
N LYS A 166 -13.59 -21.03 13.54
CA LYS A 166 -14.78 -21.28 14.39
C LYS A 166 -15.65 -20.03 14.59
N THR A 167 -15.03 -18.84 14.62
CA THR A 167 -15.72 -17.56 14.87
C THR A 167 -16.60 -17.08 13.71
N ILE A 168 -16.38 -17.62 12.50
CA ILE A 168 -17.14 -17.23 11.29
C ILE A 168 -17.72 -18.45 10.55
N ALA A 169 -17.58 -19.64 11.13
CA ALA A 169 -18.17 -20.84 10.56
C ALA A 169 -19.69 -20.73 10.54
N PRO A 170 -20.36 -21.09 9.43
CA PRO A 170 -21.83 -21.04 9.32
C PRO A 170 -22.50 -21.93 10.38
N TYR A 171 -21.87 -23.04 10.69
CA TYR A 171 -22.28 -23.97 11.73
C TYR A 171 -21.05 -24.46 12.48
N HIS A 172 -21.18 -24.65 13.80
CA HIS A 172 -20.09 -25.18 14.64
C HIS A 172 -20.00 -26.71 14.56
N VAL A 173 -21.15 -27.36 14.33
CA VAL A 173 -21.25 -28.82 14.26
C VAL A 173 -22.21 -29.19 13.13
N VAL A 174 -21.87 -30.23 12.40
CA VAL A 174 -22.77 -30.88 11.42
C VAL A 174 -22.99 -32.32 11.88
N VAL A 175 -24.26 -32.71 12.03
CA VAL A 175 -24.66 -34.09 12.37
C VAL A 175 -25.10 -34.79 11.09
N VAL A 176 -24.34 -35.79 10.68
CA VAL A 176 -24.60 -36.52 9.42
C VAL A 176 -24.95 -37.97 9.70
N PRO A 177 -26.25 -38.36 9.71
CA PRO A 177 -26.61 -39.76 9.77
C PRO A 177 -26.26 -40.46 8.46
N ILE A 178 -25.68 -41.65 8.53
CA ILE A 178 -25.27 -42.42 7.33
C ILE A 178 -26.49 -42.86 6.53
N SER A 179 -27.61 -43.19 7.21
CA SER A 179 -28.86 -43.61 6.57
C SER A 179 -30.08 -42.92 7.19
N ALA A 180 -30.75 -42.10 6.42
CA ALA A 180 -32.00 -41.48 6.84
C ALA A 180 -33.17 -42.48 6.98
N LYS A 181 -32.99 -43.74 6.54
CA LYS A 181 -33.96 -44.81 6.67
C LYS A 181 -33.78 -45.65 7.94
N ASP A 182 -32.69 -45.47 8.65
CA ASP A 182 -32.41 -46.17 9.85
C ASP A 182 -32.98 -45.35 11.03
N GLU A 183 -34.09 -45.80 11.57
CA GLU A 183 -34.82 -45.08 12.66
C GLU A 183 -33.94 -44.90 13.92
N ALA A 184 -33.08 -45.87 14.24
CA ALA A 184 -32.18 -45.77 15.40
C ALA A 184 -31.11 -44.72 15.21
N GLN A 185 -30.51 -44.62 14.04
CA GLN A 185 -29.54 -43.59 13.71
C GLN A 185 -30.17 -42.20 13.70
N MET A 186 -31.38 -42.08 13.12
CA MET A 186 -32.10 -40.81 13.10
C MET A 186 -32.48 -40.33 14.48
N ALA A 187 -32.96 -41.22 15.39
CA ALA A 187 -33.27 -40.85 16.73
C ALA A 187 -32.03 -40.31 17.51
N ILE A 188 -30.88 -40.92 17.32
CA ILE A 188 -29.62 -40.43 17.91
C ILE A 188 -29.21 -39.09 17.31
N ALA A 189 -29.32 -38.92 16.00
CA ALA A 189 -28.98 -37.68 15.33
C ALA A 189 -29.85 -36.52 15.78
N GLU A 190 -31.18 -36.72 15.89
CA GLU A 190 -32.15 -35.73 16.40
C GLU A 190 -31.89 -35.37 17.86
N GLN A 191 -31.57 -36.36 18.68
CA GLN A 191 -31.21 -36.12 20.09
C GLN A 191 -29.96 -35.25 20.18
N LEU A 192 -28.88 -35.60 19.46
CA LEU A 192 -27.64 -34.83 19.45
C LEU A 192 -27.87 -33.39 18.94
N TYR A 193 -28.63 -33.25 17.84
CA TYR A 193 -29.02 -31.96 17.31
C TYR A 193 -29.73 -31.09 18.39
N GLY A 194 -30.76 -31.63 19.02
CA GLY A 194 -31.49 -30.91 20.04
C GLY A 194 -30.66 -30.54 21.27
N ASP A 195 -29.76 -31.43 21.71
CA ASP A 195 -28.90 -31.18 22.86
C ASP A 195 -27.82 -30.13 22.57
N LEU A 196 -27.28 -30.09 21.34
CA LEU A 196 -26.37 -29.07 20.91
C LEU A 196 -27.04 -27.69 20.80
N GLN A 197 -28.24 -27.63 20.23
CA GLN A 197 -29.03 -26.39 20.17
C GLN A 197 -29.35 -25.83 21.57
N LYS A 198 -29.75 -26.68 22.52
CA LYS A 198 -30.01 -26.26 23.92
C LYS A 198 -28.77 -25.64 24.57
N ARG A 199 -27.56 -26.01 24.14
CA ARG A 199 -26.29 -25.46 24.61
C ARG A 199 -25.88 -24.19 23.88
N GLY A 200 -26.70 -23.68 22.94
CA GLY A 200 -26.39 -22.50 22.13
C GLY A 200 -25.35 -22.75 21.04
N ILE A 201 -25.16 -24.00 20.64
CA ILE A 201 -24.24 -24.38 19.56
C ILE A 201 -25.00 -24.37 18.24
N GLU A 202 -24.52 -23.63 17.26
CA GLU A 202 -25.07 -23.67 15.90
C GLU A 202 -24.76 -25.02 15.26
N VAL A 203 -25.82 -25.75 14.96
CA VAL A 203 -25.73 -27.13 14.46
C VAL A 203 -26.65 -27.32 13.25
N MET A 204 -26.19 -28.04 12.25
CA MET A 204 -26.94 -28.46 11.06
C MET A 204 -27.00 -29.99 11.02
#